data_55230212199f3d4cfbc01bc1ebcc60f7
#
_entry.id   55230212199f3d4cfbc01bc1ebcc60f7
#
_cell.length_a   1.000
_cell.length_b   1.000
_cell.length_c   1.000
_cell.angle_alpha   90.00
_cell.angle_beta   90.00
_cell.angle_gamma   90.00
#
_symmetry.space_group_name_H-M   'P 1'
#
loop_
_entity.id
_entity.type
_entity.pdbx_description
1 polymer ?
#
loop_
_entity_poly.entity_id
_entity_poly.type
_entity_poly.pdbx_seq_one_letter_code
_entity_poly.pdbx_strand_id
1 'polypeptide(L)'
;RDTDRSRGLGDVYKRQMKIRVMIAVCAAKFVGYVCKKMGRQGVTWAGKVAIKICPDILEQLSSQVRKAIFATCGTNGKTTTNNMLCAALEAEGQKVICNHTGSNMLNGVVAAFVLASKWNGKIDADYACIEADEASTRHIFPRIKPDYMLLTNLFRDQLDRYGEIDITMNILEEMMRKVPKMQIIVNGDDALSAYLAMDSGNPYVTYGISKPVIKSAANEIREGRFCKRCGEKLEYRFYHYSQLGDCLLYTSPSP
;
A
#
# COMPACT_ATOMS: atom_id res chain seq x y z
N ARG A 1 -4.33 23.91 -39.62
CA ARG A 1 -5.28 24.74 -38.81
C ARG A 1 -5.92 23.96 -37.65
N ASP A 2 -6.03 22.61 -37.72
CA ASP A 2 -6.64 21.80 -36.66
C ASP A 2 -5.67 21.45 -35.50
N THR A 3 -4.36 21.41 -35.74
CA THR A 3 -3.34 21.13 -34.74
C THR A 3 -3.18 22.26 -33.70
N ASP A 4 -3.41 23.52 -34.07
CA ASP A 4 -3.28 24.66 -33.14
C ASP A 4 -4.52 24.79 -32.23
N ARG A 5 -5.70 24.40 -32.70
CA ARG A 5 -6.91 24.34 -31.87
C ARG A 5 -6.82 23.23 -30.82
N SER A 6 -6.27 22.08 -31.15
CA SER A 6 -6.09 20.97 -30.21
C SER A 6 -5.05 21.27 -29.12
N ARG A 7 -3.97 22.00 -29.47
CA ARG A 7 -2.97 22.50 -28.50
C ARG A 7 -3.57 23.50 -27.51
N GLY A 8 -4.36 24.47 -28.01
CA GLY A 8 -5.02 25.47 -27.17
C GLY A 8 -6.02 24.87 -26.18
N LEU A 9 -6.83 23.88 -26.59
CA LEU A 9 -7.75 23.15 -25.73
C LEU A 9 -7.02 22.34 -24.65
N GLY A 10 -5.91 21.69 -24.99
CA GLY A 10 -5.08 20.95 -24.04
C GLY A 10 -4.46 21.83 -22.95
N ASP A 11 -4.02 23.04 -23.32
CA ASP A 11 -3.43 23.99 -22.36
C ASP A 11 -4.49 24.63 -21.44
N VAL A 12 -5.67 24.90 -21.93
CA VAL A 12 -6.81 25.36 -21.12
C VAL A 12 -7.21 24.27 -20.12
N TYR A 13 -7.32 23.02 -20.56
CA TYR A 13 -7.66 21.90 -19.69
C TYR A 13 -6.61 21.68 -18.60
N LYS A 14 -5.31 21.73 -18.94
CA LYS A 14 -4.21 21.65 -17.97
C LYS A 14 -4.24 22.79 -16.95
N ARG A 15 -4.55 24.00 -17.37
CA ARG A 15 -4.71 25.15 -16.44
C ARG A 15 -5.90 24.96 -15.50
N GLN A 16 -7.02 24.51 -16.01
CA GLN A 16 -8.23 24.25 -15.22
C GLN A 16 -7.98 23.15 -14.17
N MET A 17 -7.27 22.07 -14.55
CA MET A 17 -6.85 21.02 -13.64
C MET A 17 -5.96 21.55 -12.51
N LYS A 18 -4.96 22.37 -12.82
CA LYS A 18 -4.06 22.97 -11.80
C LYS A 18 -4.82 23.83 -10.80
N ILE A 19 -5.77 24.65 -11.27
CA ILE A 19 -6.61 25.50 -10.39
C ILE A 19 -7.49 24.61 -9.49
N ARG A 20 -8.09 23.55 -10.04
CA ARG A 20 -8.94 22.62 -9.28
C ARG A 20 -8.17 21.90 -8.18
N VAL A 21 -6.95 21.44 -8.46
CA VAL A 21 -6.04 20.84 -7.47
C VAL A 21 -5.72 21.85 -6.38
N MET A 22 -5.37 23.09 -6.73
CA MET A 22 -5.06 24.14 -5.75
C MET A 22 -6.25 24.43 -4.83
N ILE A 23 -7.46 24.59 -5.38
CA ILE A 23 -8.68 24.79 -4.59
C ILE A 23 -8.92 23.59 -3.65
N ALA A 24 -8.76 22.36 -4.14
CA ALA A 24 -8.95 21.16 -3.36
C ALA A 24 -7.95 21.07 -2.20
N VAL A 25 -6.67 21.38 -2.46
CA VAL A 25 -5.61 21.42 -1.43
C VAL A 25 -5.91 22.49 -0.37
N CYS A 26 -6.27 23.71 -0.79
CA CYS A 26 -6.58 24.80 0.14
C CYS A 26 -7.78 24.45 1.04
N ALA A 27 -8.88 23.97 0.44
CA ALA A 27 -10.08 23.57 1.18
C ALA A 27 -9.79 22.42 2.16
N ALA A 28 -9.08 21.41 1.72
CA ALA A 28 -8.74 20.25 2.55
C ALA A 28 -7.80 20.64 3.72
N LYS A 29 -6.79 21.47 3.49
CA LYS A 29 -5.91 21.96 4.55
C LYS A 29 -6.67 22.82 5.55
N PHE A 30 -7.58 23.68 5.09
CA PHE A 30 -8.42 24.47 5.96
C PHE A 30 -9.32 23.59 6.85
N VAL A 31 -9.99 22.59 6.27
CA VAL A 31 -10.81 21.63 7.01
C VAL A 31 -9.96 20.85 8.01
N GLY A 32 -8.78 20.37 7.62
CA GLY A 32 -7.84 19.70 8.52
C GLY A 32 -7.44 20.57 9.71
N TYR A 33 -7.16 21.87 9.47
CA TYR A 33 -6.85 22.84 10.51
C TYR A 33 -8.01 23.04 11.49
N VAL A 34 -9.22 23.25 10.97
CA VAL A 34 -10.43 23.44 11.79
C VAL A 34 -10.71 22.20 12.65
N CYS A 35 -10.66 21.00 12.06
CA CYS A 35 -10.88 19.75 12.79
C CYS A 35 -9.84 19.56 13.91
N LYS A 36 -8.57 19.86 13.64
CA LYS A 36 -7.51 19.80 14.65
C LYS A 36 -7.77 20.76 15.81
N LYS A 37 -8.23 21.99 15.53
CA LYS A 37 -8.60 22.99 16.56
C LYS A 37 -9.80 22.54 17.39
N MET A 38 -10.71 21.73 16.82
CA MET A 38 -11.87 21.16 17.52
C MET A 38 -11.55 19.85 18.26
N GLY A 39 -10.27 19.43 18.37
CA GLY A 39 -9.87 18.19 19.04
C GLY A 39 -10.27 16.90 18.30
N ARG A 40 -10.67 16.98 17.03
CA ARG A 40 -11.07 15.84 16.20
C ARG A 40 -9.94 15.42 15.27
N GLN A 41 -9.88 14.10 14.97
CA GLN A 41 -8.97 13.58 13.93
C GLN A 41 -9.43 14.08 12.56
N GLY A 42 -8.89 15.20 12.08
CA GLY A 42 -9.30 15.88 10.84
C GLY A 42 -8.75 15.26 9.56
N VAL A 43 -7.86 14.27 9.66
CA VAL A 43 -7.13 13.69 8.50
C VAL A 43 -8.10 13.11 7.47
N THR A 44 -9.01 12.27 7.90
CA THR A 44 -9.99 11.62 6.99
C THR A 44 -10.93 12.62 6.33
N TRP A 45 -11.33 13.69 7.04
CA TRP A 45 -12.18 14.73 6.49
C TRP A 45 -11.47 15.59 5.44
N ALA A 46 -10.19 15.90 5.65
CA ALA A 46 -9.38 16.59 4.66
C ALA A 46 -9.33 15.82 3.35
N GLY A 47 -9.07 14.50 3.41
CA GLY A 47 -9.09 13.64 2.23
C GLY A 47 -10.45 13.59 1.52
N LYS A 48 -11.55 13.46 2.28
CA LYS A 48 -12.92 13.48 1.72
C LYS A 48 -13.21 14.77 0.95
N VAL A 49 -12.88 15.92 1.53
CA VAL A 49 -13.09 17.23 0.89
C VAL A 49 -12.25 17.36 -0.37
N ALA A 50 -10.99 16.94 -0.32
CA ALA A 50 -10.11 16.97 -1.47
C ALA A 50 -10.65 16.15 -2.64
N ILE A 51 -11.08 14.90 -2.41
CA ILE A 51 -11.65 14.02 -3.43
C ILE A 51 -12.96 14.59 -3.99
N LYS A 52 -13.82 15.17 -3.15
CA LYS A 52 -15.08 15.76 -3.60
C LYS A 52 -14.87 16.94 -4.56
N ILE A 53 -13.84 17.75 -4.32
CA ILE A 53 -13.50 18.89 -5.18
C ILE A 53 -12.73 18.42 -6.42
N CYS A 54 -11.77 17.50 -6.26
CA CYS A 54 -10.91 17.01 -7.31
C CYS A 54 -10.78 15.47 -7.20
N PRO A 55 -11.62 14.68 -7.91
CA PRO A 55 -11.65 13.21 -7.80
C PRO A 55 -10.34 12.52 -8.17
N ASP A 56 -9.53 13.12 -9.02
CA ASP A 56 -8.22 12.66 -9.50
C ASP A 56 -7.04 13.28 -8.74
N ILE A 57 -7.31 13.93 -7.59
CA ILE A 57 -6.28 14.65 -6.82
C ILE A 57 -5.11 13.73 -6.41
N LEU A 58 -5.40 12.49 -6.05
CA LEU A 58 -4.37 11.53 -5.63
C LEU A 58 -3.40 11.23 -6.78
N GLU A 59 -3.90 11.00 -7.97
CA GLU A 59 -3.10 10.78 -9.18
C GLU A 59 -2.26 12.02 -9.52
N GLN A 60 -2.87 13.22 -9.43
CA GLN A 60 -2.19 14.48 -9.71
C GLN A 60 -1.06 14.80 -8.72
N LEU A 61 -1.23 14.43 -7.45
CA LEU A 61 -0.22 14.65 -6.43
C LEU A 61 0.84 13.56 -6.43
N SER A 62 0.45 12.28 -6.51
CA SER A 62 1.39 11.16 -6.46
C SER A 62 2.35 11.13 -7.66
N SER A 63 1.90 11.55 -8.84
CA SER A 63 2.75 11.65 -10.03
C SER A 63 3.90 12.64 -9.92
N GLN A 64 3.93 13.48 -8.87
CA GLN A 64 5.00 14.43 -8.59
C GLN A 64 6.09 13.86 -7.67
N VAL A 65 5.93 12.66 -7.12
CA VAL A 65 6.97 11.96 -6.35
C VAL A 65 8.12 11.64 -7.29
N ARG A 66 9.36 11.97 -6.86
CA ARG A 66 10.51 11.98 -7.79
C ARG A 66 11.13 10.60 -8.03
N LYS A 67 11.21 9.75 -7.02
CA LYS A 67 11.97 8.50 -7.10
C LYS A 67 11.06 7.27 -7.09
N ALA A 68 10.32 7.04 -5.99
CA ALA A 68 9.46 5.86 -5.90
C ALA A 68 8.35 6.01 -4.86
N ILE A 69 7.29 5.20 -5.06
CA ILE A 69 6.17 5.04 -4.14
C ILE A 69 6.19 3.60 -3.63
N PHE A 70 6.27 3.45 -2.31
CA PHE A 70 6.14 2.19 -1.60
C PHE A 70 4.73 2.07 -1.03
N ALA A 71 4.10 0.91 -1.20
CA ALA A 71 2.82 0.56 -0.58
C ALA A 71 3.02 -0.61 0.38
N THR A 72 2.67 -0.43 1.65
CA THR A 72 2.75 -1.48 2.67
C THR A 72 1.37 -2.05 2.95
N CYS A 73 1.20 -3.34 2.71
CA CYS A 73 -0.04 -4.11 2.90
C CYS A 73 0.21 -5.35 3.79
N GLY A 74 -0.86 -6.00 4.22
CA GLY A 74 -0.84 -7.21 5.02
C GLY A 74 -1.58 -7.06 6.35
N THR A 75 -1.93 -8.14 7.01
CA THR A 75 -2.80 -8.10 8.20
C THR A 75 -2.13 -7.41 9.38
N ASN A 76 -0.91 -7.82 9.73
CA ASN A 76 -0.19 -7.32 10.90
C ASN A 76 1.12 -6.62 10.52
N GLY A 77 1.51 -5.61 11.31
CA GLY A 77 2.80 -4.93 11.19
C GLY A 77 2.86 -3.84 10.11
N LYS A 78 1.79 -3.56 9.38
CA LYS A 78 1.74 -2.52 8.33
C LYS A 78 2.31 -1.17 8.80
N THR A 79 1.72 -0.60 9.84
CA THR A 79 2.10 0.73 10.36
C THR A 79 3.54 0.76 10.83
N THR A 80 3.97 -0.28 11.55
CA THR A 80 5.36 -0.38 12.04
C THR A 80 6.34 -0.44 10.87
N THR A 81 6.12 -1.33 9.90
CA THR A 81 6.98 -1.50 8.73
C THR A 81 7.03 -0.22 7.90
N ASN A 82 5.87 0.38 7.65
CA ASN A 82 5.78 1.64 6.89
C ASN A 82 6.55 2.77 7.58
N ASN A 83 6.38 2.94 8.89
CA ASN A 83 7.08 3.96 9.66
C ASN A 83 8.59 3.71 9.76
N MET A 84 9.03 2.45 9.88
CA MET A 84 10.44 2.10 9.85
C MET A 84 11.08 2.44 8.51
N LEU A 85 10.41 2.13 7.39
CA LEU A 85 10.87 2.51 6.05
C LEU A 85 10.96 4.02 5.89
N CYS A 86 9.93 4.77 6.34
CA CYS A 86 9.96 6.22 6.35
C CYS A 86 11.17 6.76 7.11
N ALA A 87 11.35 6.30 8.35
CA ALA A 87 12.44 6.77 9.20
C ALA A 87 13.83 6.47 8.60
N ALA A 88 14.00 5.29 7.98
CA ALA A 88 15.24 4.94 7.31
C ALA A 88 15.55 5.87 6.12
N LEU A 89 14.55 6.15 5.27
CA LEU A 89 14.71 7.06 4.14
C LEU A 89 14.96 8.50 4.59
N GLU A 90 14.28 8.95 5.64
CA GLU A 90 14.50 10.28 6.24
C GLU A 90 15.90 10.41 6.86
N ALA A 91 16.40 9.36 7.50
CA ALA A 91 17.78 9.32 8.04
C ALA A 91 18.84 9.45 6.93
N GLU A 92 18.54 8.97 5.72
CA GLU A 92 19.36 9.17 4.52
C GLU A 92 19.16 10.54 3.85
N GLY A 93 18.47 11.46 4.52
CA GLY A 93 18.23 12.83 4.03
C GLY A 93 17.19 12.95 2.92
N GLN A 94 16.37 11.92 2.68
CA GLN A 94 15.33 11.94 1.67
C GLN A 94 14.07 12.62 2.19
N LYS A 95 13.33 13.28 1.29
CA LYS A 95 12.02 13.85 1.60
C LYS A 95 10.94 12.80 1.37
N VAL A 96 10.24 12.41 2.42
CA VAL A 96 9.27 11.30 2.41
C VAL A 96 7.86 11.79 2.73
N ILE A 97 6.88 11.32 1.95
CA ILE A 97 5.46 11.43 2.30
C ILE A 97 5.05 10.13 3.00
N CYS A 98 4.40 10.25 4.16
CA CYS A 98 3.94 9.09 4.91
C CYS A 98 2.57 9.33 5.57
N ASN A 99 1.74 8.30 5.64
CA ASN A 99 0.51 8.31 6.41
C ASN A 99 0.71 7.72 7.82
N HIS A 100 1.61 8.33 8.61
CA HIS A 100 2.06 7.86 9.93
C HIS A 100 0.96 7.44 10.92
N THR A 101 -0.26 7.97 10.77
CA THR A 101 -1.37 7.72 11.69
C THR A 101 -2.15 6.43 11.40
N GLY A 102 -1.66 5.57 10.50
CA GLY A 102 -2.36 4.34 10.11
C GLY A 102 -3.69 4.59 9.39
N SER A 103 -3.87 5.79 8.83
CA SER A 103 -5.05 6.12 8.02
C SER A 103 -4.89 5.51 6.61
N ASN A 104 -5.10 4.18 6.53
CA ASN A 104 -4.76 3.29 5.42
C ASN A 104 -5.85 3.15 4.34
N MET A 105 -6.98 3.84 4.51
CA MET A 105 -8.03 3.92 3.49
C MET A 105 -7.78 5.09 2.52
N LEU A 106 -8.45 5.09 1.36
CA LEU A 106 -8.29 6.10 0.32
C LEU A 106 -8.27 7.55 0.84
N ASN A 107 -9.20 7.92 1.72
CA ASN A 107 -9.27 9.28 2.25
C ASN A 107 -8.04 9.65 3.08
N GLY A 108 -7.48 8.69 3.82
CA GLY A 108 -6.26 8.91 4.61
C GLY A 108 -5.03 9.05 3.74
N VAL A 109 -4.91 8.23 2.71
CA VAL A 109 -3.82 8.32 1.73
C VAL A 109 -3.87 9.66 1.00
N VAL A 110 -5.05 10.07 0.51
CA VAL A 110 -5.22 11.40 -0.10
C VAL A 110 -4.82 12.52 0.85
N ALA A 111 -5.24 12.44 2.10
CA ALA A 111 -4.89 13.44 3.10
C ALA A 111 -3.37 13.54 3.32
N ALA A 112 -2.64 12.43 3.33
CA ALA A 112 -1.18 12.42 3.45
C ALA A 112 -0.53 13.23 2.32
N PHE A 113 -0.92 12.99 1.07
CA PHE A 113 -0.43 13.75 -0.08
C PHE A 113 -0.83 15.22 -0.04
N VAL A 114 -2.09 15.52 0.32
CA VAL A 114 -2.58 16.90 0.42
C VAL A 114 -1.84 17.67 1.51
N LEU A 115 -1.64 17.08 2.68
CA LEU A 115 -0.94 17.75 3.78
C LEU A 115 0.55 17.97 3.47
N ALA A 116 1.20 17.06 2.77
CA ALA A 116 2.58 17.17 2.31
C ALA A 116 2.76 18.17 1.16
N SER A 117 1.71 18.44 0.37
CA SER A 117 1.80 19.38 -0.74
C SER A 117 1.93 20.85 -0.25
N LYS A 118 2.51 21.71 -1.09
CA LYS A 118 2.42 23.17 -0.92
C LYS A 118 1.00 23.63 -1.22
N TRP A 119 0.62 24.85 -0.81
CA TRP A 119 -0.71 25.45 -1.05
C TRP A 119 -1.10 25.51 -2.52
N ASN A 120 -0.13 25.58 -3.41
CA ASN A 120 -0.31 25.56 -4.86
C ASN A 120 -0.41 24.13 -5.46
N GLY A 121 -0.49 23.08 -4.63
CA GLY A 121 -0.58 21.70 -5.05
C GLY A 121 0.74 21.08 -5.51
N LYS A 122 1.89 21.74 -5.31
CA LYS A 122 3.19 21.15 -5.63
C LYS A 122 3.66 20.23 -4.51
N ILE A 123 4.14 19.04 -4.89
CA ILE A 123 4.83 18.08 -4.02
C ILE A 123 6.34 18.29 -4.15
N ASP A 124 7.03 18.28 -3.00
CA ASP A 124 8.48 18.27 -2.92
C ASP A 124 8.92 17.07 -2.08
N ALA A 125 8.81 15.88 -2.66
CA ALA A 125 9.16 14.62 -2.03
C ALA A 125 9.93 13.71 -2.99
N ASP A 126 10.90 12.97 -2.44
CA ASP A 126 11.67 11.96 -3.15
C ASP A 126 10.91 10.64 -3.18
N TYR A 127 10.31 10.27 -2.06
CA TYR A 127 9.59 9.03 -1.85
C TYR A 127 8.22 9.26 -1.24
N ALA A 128 7.34 8.28 -1.42
CA ALA A 128 6.12 8.15 -0.64
C ALA A 128 6.04 6.72 -0.06
N CYS A 129 5.83 6.61 1.24
CA CYS A 129 5.63 5.36 1.96
C CYS A 129 4.19 5.33 2.46
N ILE A 130 3.37 4.51 1.84
CA ILE A 130 1.92 4.50 2.04
C ILE A 130 1.48 3.17 2.63
N GLU A 131 0.99 3.20 3.85
CA GLU A 131 0.22 2.09 4.39
C GLU A 131 -1.14 2.04 3.69
N ALA A 132 -1.51 0.90 3.15
CA ALA A 132 -2.79 0.67 2.49
C ALA A 132 -3.49 -0.56 3.08
N ASP A 133 -4.76 -0.39 3.42
CA ASP A 133 -5.66 -1.48 3.73
C ASP A 133 -5.91 -2.32 2.47
N GLU A 134 -5.95 -3.64 2.61
CA GLU A 134 -6.00 -4.59 1.52
C GLU A 134 -7.21 -4.35 0.60
N ALA A 135 -8.39 -4.16 1.18
CA ALA A 135 -9.61 -3.87 0.42
C ALA A 135 -9.56 -2.50 -0.26
N SER A 136 -8.89 -1.52 0.37
CA SER A 136 -8.73 -0.16 -0.14
C SER A 136 -7.73 -0.07 -1.30
N THR A 137 -6.88 -1.07 -1.51
CA THR A 137 -5.92 -1.10 -2.63
C THR A 137 -6.61 -0.95 -3.98
N ARG A 138 -7.84 -1.46 -4.15
CA ARG A 138 -8.66 -1.29 -5.38
C ARG A 138 -8.87 0.17 -5.76
N HIS A 139 -8.91 1.06 -4.79
CA HIS A 139 -9.13 2.48 -4.99
C HIS A 139 -7.83 3.30 -4.98
N ILE A 140 -6.78 2.78 -4.36
CA ILE A 140 -5.49 3.45 -4.18
C ILE A 140 -4.55 3.12 -5.34
N PHE A 141 -4.27 1.85 -5.61
CA PHE A 141 -3.25 1.41 -6.57
C PHE A 141 -3.45 1.91 -8.01
N PRO A 142 -4.67 1.92 -8.57
CA PRO A 142 -4.87 2.48 -9.92
C PRO A 142 -4.48 3.96 -10.03
N ARG A 143 -4.52 4.70 -8.89
CA ARG A 143 -4.22 6.13 -8.84
C ARG A 143 -2.75 6.44 -8.57
N ILE A 144 -2.11 5.71 -7.64
CA ILE A 144 -0.72 5.98 -7.28
C ILE A 144 0.28 5.14 -8.08
N LYS A 145 -0.16 3.97 -8.60
CA LYS A 145 0.68 3.00 -9.33
C LYS A 145 2.02 2.78 -8.61
N PRO A 146 2.02 2.14 -7.42
CA PRO A 146 3.22 2.02 -6.62
C PRO A 146 4.34 1.29 -7.37
N ASP A 147 5.58 1.69 -7.12
CA ASP A 147 6.77 1.04 -7.67
C ASP A 147 7.12 -0.21 -6.88
N TYR A 148 6.85 -0.19 -5.58
CA TYR A 148 7.13 -1.29 -4.65
C TYR A 148 5.92 -1.58 -3.78
N MET A 149 5.66 -2.86 -3.53
CA MET A 149 4.68 -3.32 -2.56
C MET A 149 5.38 -4.19 -1.50
N LEU A 150 5.30 -3.77 -0.24
CA LEU A 150 5.72 -4.58 0.91
C LEU A 150 4.51 -5.36 1.41
N LEU A 151 4.58 -6.68 1.36
CA LEU A 151 3.56 -7.57 1.88
C LEU A 151 4.09 -8.26 3.13
N THR A 152 3.54 -7.89 4.30
CA THR A 152 4.06 -8.33 5.59
C THR A 152 3.62 -9.73 5.95
N ASN A 153 2.33 -10.00 5.91
CA ASN A 153 1.72 -11.29 6.20
C ASN A 153 0.21 -11.25 5.92
N LEU A 154 -0.40 -12.40 5.76
CA LEU A 154 -1.83 -12.57 5.61
C LEU A 154 -2.36 -13.52 6.68
N PHE A 155 -2.97 -12.99 7.70
CA PHE A 155 -3.64 -13.74 8.76
C PHE A 155 -5.15 -13.60 8.65
N ARG A 156 -5.85 -14.64 9.09
CA ARG A 156 -7.27 -14.56 9.35
C ARG A 156 -7.51 -13.71 10.60
N ASP A 157 -8.33 -12.69 10.51
CA ASP A 157 -8.74 -11.93 11.69
C ASP A 157 -9.66 -12.82 12.56
N GLN A 158 -9.61 -12.64 13.89
CA GLN A 158 -10.39 -13.47 14.85
C GLN A 158 -11.91 -13.28 14.70
N LEU A 159 -12.33 -12.20 14.06
CA LEU A 159 -13.73 -11.84 13.79
C LEU A 159 -14.20 -12.22 12.39
N ASP A 160 -13.33 -12.81 11.58
CA ASP A 160 -13.57 -13.06 10.17
C ASP A 160 -14.64 -14.14 9.92
N ARG A 161 -15.50 -13.83 8.98
CA ARG A 161 -16.43 -14.77 8.38
C ARG A 161 -15.67 -15.73 7.44
N TYR A 162 -16.24 -16.91 7.26
CA TYR A 162 -15.70 -17.93 6.36
C TYR A 162 -15.44 -17.33 4.94
N GLY A 163 -14.20 -17.44 4.44
CA GLY A 163 -13.83 -16.99 3.09
C GLY A 163 -13.25 -15.59 2.97
N GLU A 164 -13.11 -14.83 4.04
CA GLU A 164 -12.62 -13.43 3.99
C GLU A 164 -11.16 -13.33 3.55
N ILE A 165 -10.31 -14.29 3.94
CA ILE A 165 -8.91 -14.33 3.52
C ILE A 165 -8.79 -14.55 2.00
N ASP A 166 -9.64 -15.42 1.41
CA ASP A 166 -9.62 -15.67 -0.03
C ASP A 166 -10.09 -14.43 -0.80
N ILE A 167 -11.05 -13.68 -0.28
CA ILE A 167 -11.49 -12.40 -0.86
C ILE A 167 -10.33 -11.39 -0.82
N THR A 168 -9.64 -11.28 0.30
CA THR A 168 -8.48 -10.39 0.47
C THR A 168 -7.35 -10.77 -0.49
N MET A 169 -7.03 -12.06 -0.60
CA MET A 169 -6.04 -12.57 -1.55
C MET A 169 -6.40 -12.21 -2.99
N ASN A 170 -7.64 -12.47 -3.41
CA ASN A 170 -8.11 -12.14 -4.75
C ASN A 170 -8.02 -10.63 -5.07
N ILE A 171 -8.31 -9.77 -4.07
CA ILE A 171 -8.18 -8.32 -4.23
C ILE A 171 -6.71 -7.93 -4.47
N LEU A 172 -5.82 -8.44 -3.64
CA LEU A 172 -4.39 -8.14 -3.74
C LEU A 172 -3.82 -8.64 -5.07
N GLU A 173 -4.16 -9.86 -5.46
CA GLU A 173 -3.75 -10.45 -6.74
C GLU A 173 -4.22 -9.62 -7.93
N GLU A 174 -5.50 -9.23 -7.95
CA GLU A 174 -6.04 -8.35 -8.97
C GLU A 174 -5.26 -7.03 -9.08
N MET A 175 -4.90 -6.43 -7.93
CA MET A 175 -4.17 -5.17 -7.90
C MET A 175 -2.70 -5.33 -8.30
N MET A 176 -2.04 -6.42 -7.93
CA MET A 176 -0.70 -6.75 -8.39
C MET A 176 -0.67 -6.87 -9.92
N ARG A 177 -1.60 -7.61 -10.51
CA ARG A 177 -1.72 -7.78 -11.98
C ARG A 177 -2.03 -6.46 -12.71
N LYS A 178 -2.76 -5.54 -12.08
CA LYS A 178 -3.03 -4.21 -12.65
C LYS A 178 -1.82 -3.28 -12.66
N VAL A 179 -0.80 -3.56 -11.85
CA VAL A 179 0.44 -2.79 -11.78
C VAL A 179 1.64 -3.73 -12.06
N PRO A 180 1.80 -4.25 -13.28
CA PRO A 180 2.70 -5.38 -13.56
C PRO A 180 4.20 -5.06 -13.41
N LYS A 181 4.57 -3.78 -13.35
CA LYS A 181 5.97 -3.35 -13.11
C LYS A 181 6.29 -3.18 -11.62
N MET A 182 5.28 -3.25 -10.75
CA MET A 182 5.47 -3.12 -9.31
C MET A 182 6.28 -4.30 -8.79
N GLN A 183 7.39 -4.02 -8.10
CA GLN A 183 8.18 -5.04 -7.43
C GLN A 183 7.57 -5.39 -6.08
N ILE A 184 7.36 -6.68 -5.82
CA ILE A 184 6.81 -7.16 -4.57
C ILE A 184 7.94 -7.56 -3.63
N ILE A 185 7.94 -7.00 -2.43
CA ILE A 185 8.85 -7.36 -1.34
C ILE A 185 8.00 -8.13 -0.34
N VAL A 186 8.14 -9.45 -0.29
CA VAL A 186 7.20 -10.33 0.41
C VAL A 186 7.88 -11.11 1.53
N ASN A 187 7.16 -11.30 2.63
CA ASN A 187 7.58 -12.20 3.69
C ASN A 187 7.52 -13.65 3.21
N GLY A 188 8.69 -14.26 3.01
CA GLY A 188 8.82 -15.65 2.59
C GLY A 188 8.44 -16.67 3.68
N ASP A 189 8.37 -16.25 4.94
CA ASP A 189 7.94 -17.09 6.06
C ASP A 189 6.40 -17.21 6.14
N ASP A 190 5.66 -16.42 5.34
CA ASP A 190 4.21 -16.53 5.19
C ASP A 190 3.87 -17.18 3.84
N ALA A 191 3.44 -18.44 3.89
CA ALA A 191 3.11 -19.22 2.69
C ALA A 191 2.03 -18.59 1.81
N LEU A 192 1.05 -17.87 2.39
CA LEU A 192 -0.01 -17.21 1.65
C LEU A 192 0.50 -15.98 0.90
N SER A 193 1.29 -15.15 1.56
CA SER A 193 1.91 -13.97 0.95
C SER A 193 2.90 -14.36 -0.15
N ALA A 194 3.74 -15.37 0.11
CA ALA A 194 4.67 -15.91 -0.88
C ALA A 194 3.94 -16.44 -2.12
N TYR A 195 2.86 -17.22 -1.93
CA TYR A 195 2.02 -17.71 -3.02
C TYR A 195 1.49 -16.57 -3.89
N LEU A 196 0.93 -15.52 -3.27
CA LEU A 196 0.41 -14.36 -4.02
C LEU A 196 1.49 -13.68 -4.87
N ALA A 197 2.68 -13.48 -4.31
CA ALA A 197 3.78 -12.87 -5.05
C ALA A 197 4.20 -13.72 -6.25
N MET A 198 4.31 -15.03 -6.07
CA MET A 198 4.67 -15.99 -7.13
C MET A 198 3.63 -16.07 -8.24
N ASP A 199 2.33 -16.02 -7.89
CA ASP A 199 1.23 -16.20 -8.85
C ASP A 199 0.84 -14.90 -9.57
N SER A 200 1.21 -13.75 -9.02
CA SER A 200 0.86 -12.44 -9.57
C SER A 200 1.48 -12.13 -10.94
N GLY A 201 2.63 -12.75 -11.25
CA GLY A 201 3.43 -12.44 -12.44
C GLY A 201 4.29 -11.17 -12.31
N ASN A 202 4.27 -10.50 -11.16
CA ASN A 202 5.13 -9.34 -10.87
C ASN A 202 6.55 -9.79 -10.49
N PRO A 203 7.58 -8.97 -10.69
CA PRO A 203 8.89 -9.21 -10.09
C PRO A 203 8.77 -9.19 -8.58
N TYR A 204 9.38 -10.17 -7.89
CA TYR A 204 9.35 -10.23 -6.45
C TYR A 204 10.69 -10.59 -5.83
N VAL A 205 10.87 -10.21 -4.56
CA VAL A 205 11.96 -10.64 -3.68
C VAL A 205 11.36 -11.06 -2.35
N THR A 206 11.94 -12.09 -1.74
CA THR A 206 11.51 -12.58 -0.44
C THR A 206 12.45 -12.12 0.67
N TYR A 207 11.92 -11.87 1.84
CA TYR A 207 12.66 -11.75 3.09
C TYR A 207 12.11 -12.74 4.10
N GLY A 208 12.92 -13.17 5.06
CA GLY A 208 12.51 -14.12 6.08
C GLY A 208 13.63 -14.41 7.06
N ILE A 209 13.35 -15.29 8.03
CA ILE A 209 14.28 -15.68 9.08
C ILE A 209 14.72 -17.11 8.88
N SER A 210 16.00 -17.32 8.61
CA SER A 210 16.58 -18.63 8.26
C SER A 210 16.86 -19.56 9.45
N LYS A 211 16.69 -19.09 10.70
CA LYS A 211 16.97 -19.85 11.92
C LYS A 211 15.85 -19.67 12.93
N PRO A 212 15.51 -20.70 13.72
CA PRO A 212 14.49 -20.58 14.74
C PRO A 212 14.90 -19.55 15.81
N VAL A 213 14.03 -18.58 16.04
CA VAL A 213 14.22 -17.52 17.06
C VAL A 213 13.63 -17.95 18.40
N ILE A 214 12.59 -18.78 18.39
CA ILE A 214 11.87 -19.26 19.58
C ILE A 214 11.91 -20.79 19.60
N LYS A 215 12.25 -21.37 20.77
CA LYS A 215 12.39 -22.83 20.93
C LYS A 215 11.06 -23.59 21.02
N SER A 216 9.95 -22.93 21.24
CA SER A 216 8.62 -23.55 21.30
C SER A 216 7.67 -22.80 20.42
N ALA A 217 7.33 -23.36 19.29
CA ALA A 217 6.18 -22.89 18.50
C ALA A 217 4.93 -23.57 19.00
N ALA A 218 3.95 -22.81 19.41
CA ALA A 218 2.61 -23.34 19.62
C ALA A 218 2.07 -23.86 18.29
N ASN A 219 1.69 -25.14 18.26
CA ASN A 219 1.20 -25.86 17.08
C ASN A 219 -0.18 -25.41 16.58
N GLU A 220 -0.59 -24.18 16.81
CA GLU A 220 -1.89 -23.68 16.37
C GLU A 220 -1.83 -23.06 14.98
N ILE A 221 -1.45 -23.85 13.97
CA ILE A 221 -1.55 -23.42 12.57
C ILE A 221 -3.01 -23.54 12.17
N ARG A 222 -3.62 -22.41 11.87
CA ARG A 222 -5.00 -22.36 11.36
C ARG A 222 -5.05 -22.18 9.84
N GLU A 223 -4.14 -21.40 9.28
CA GLU A 223 -4.02 -21.12 7.85
C GLU A 223 -2.65 -21.56 7.33
N GLY A 224 -2.47 -21.63 6.03
CA GLY A 224 -1.17 -21.99 5.44
C GLY A 224 -0.75 -23.47 5.62
N ARG A 225 -1.71 -24.36 5.90
CA ARG A 225 -1.41 -25.81 6.02
C ARG A 225 -1.25 -26.49 4.68
N PHE A 226 -1.87 -25.96 3.65
CA PHE A 226 -1.93 -26.56 2.32
C PHE A 226 -1.45 -25.55 1.27
N CYS A 227 -0.71 -26.05 0.30
CA CYS A 227 -0.28 -25.24 -0.83
C CYS A 227 -1.51 -24.80 -1.64
N LYS A 228 -1.65 -23.49 -1.84
CA LYS A 228 -2.76 -22.94 -2.65
C LYS A 228 -2.69 -23.34 -4.13
N ARG A 229 -1.52 -23.77 -4.62
CA ARG A 229 -1.32 -24.14 -6.01
C ARG A 229 -1.65 -25.62 -6.29
N CYS A 230 -1.22 -26.53 -5.44
CA CYS A 230 -1.39 -27.98 -5.67
C CYS A 230 -2.24 -28.69 -4.63
N GLY A 231 -2.64 -28.02 -3.54
CA GLY A 231 -3.43 -28.62 -2.47
C GLY A 231 -2.67 -29.52 -1.51
N GLU A 232 -1.37 -29.76 -1.74
CA GLU A 232 -0.56 -30.61 -0.88
C GLU A 232 -0.28 -29.96 0.47
N LYS A 233 -0.09 -30.79 1.48
CA LYS A 233 0.21 -30.33 2.83
C LYS A 233 1.62 -29.74 2.89
N LEU A 234 1.74 -28.55 3.47
CA LEU A 234 3.01 -27.89 3.73
C LEU A 234 3.65 -28.45 5.01
N GLU A 235 4.93 -28.78 4.95
CA GLU A 235 5.73 -29.15 6.10
C GLU A 235 6.64 -27.98 6.50
N TYR A 236 6.79 -27.76 7.80
CA TYR A 236 7.58 -26.66 8.34
C TYR A 236 8.77 -27.21 9.12
N ARG A 237 9.98 -26.75 8.83
CA ARG A 237 11.16 -27.06 9.62
C ARG A 237 11.10 -26.42 11.00
N PHE A 238 10.57 -25.21 11.07
CA PHE A 238 10.31 -24.48 12.32
C PHE A 238 9.27 -23.37 12.09
N TYR A 239 8.70 -22.91 13.18
CA TYR A 239 7.77 -21.78 13.22
C TYR A 239 8.35 -20.64 14.04
N HIS A 240 8.02 -19.40 13.67
CA HIS A 240 8.33 -18.21 14.45
C HIS A 240 7.14 -17.71 15.23
N TYR A 241 6.01 -17.54 14.55
CA TYR A 241 4.78 -17.04 15.14
C TYR A 241 3.59 -17.53 14.31
N SER A 242 2.64 -18.22 14.96
CA SER A 242 1.47 -18.80 14.31
C SER A 242 1.84 -19.61 13.06
N GLN A 243 1.44 -19.19 11.88
CA GLN A 243 1.71 -19.83 10.59
C GLN A 243 3.02 -19.39 9.93
N LEU A 244 3.71 -18.39 10.50
CA LEU A 244 4.97 -17.91 9.96
C LEU A 244 6.09 -18.86 10.31
N GLY A 245 6.83 -19.30 9.31
CA GLY A 245 7.96 -20.20 9.50
C GLY A 245 8.57 -20.69 8.19
N ASP A 246 9.62 -21.47 8.32
CA ASP A 246 10.31 -22.06 7.18
C ASP A 246 9.53 -23.26 6.66
N CYS A 247 8.69 -23.07 5.65
CA CYS A 247 7.88 -24.11 5.05
C CYS A 247 8.57 -24.79 3.86
N LEU A 248 8.34 -26.10 3.74
CA LEU A 248 8.83 -26.95 2.65
C LEU A 248 7.65 -27.57 1.92
N LEU A 249 7.78 -27.70 0.62
CA LEU A 249 6.87 -28.45 -0.24
C LEU A 249 7.65 -29.53 -0.98
N TYR A 250 7.49 -30.79 -0.57
CA TYR A 250 8.26 -31.90 -1.12
C TYR A 250 7.82 -32.35 -2.53
N THR A 251 6.60 -32.04 -2.93
CA THR A 251 5.97 -32.59 -4.14
C THR A 251 5.87 -31.59 -5.30
N SER A 252 6.17 -30.33 -5.07
CA SER A 252 6.23 -29.34 -6.14
C SER A 252 7.69 -28.93 -6.37
N PRO A 253 8.15 -28.79 -7.62
CA PRO A 253 9.46 -28.19 -7.83
C PRO A 253 9.49 -26.82 -7.15
N SER A 254 10.44 -26.67 -6.23
CA SER A 254 10.75 -25.38 -5.62
C SER A 254 11.00 -24.35 -6.72
N PRO A 255 10.48 -23.14 -6.62
CA PRO A 255 10.78 -22.10 -7.59
C PRO A 255 12.26 -21.80 -7.69
#